data_2e1d068e1ef4a464a53a9f2adefc5d2e
#
_entry.id   2e1d068e1ef4a464a53a9f2adefc5d2e
#
_cell.length_a   1.000
_cell.length_b   1.000
_cell.length_c   1.000
_cell.angle_alpha   90.00
_cell.angle_beta   90.00
_cell.angle_gamma   90.00
#
_symmetry.space_group_name_H-M   'P 1'
#
loop_
_entity.id
_entity.type
_entity.pdbx_description
1 polymer ?
#
loop_
_entity_poly.entity_id
_entity_poly.type
_entity_poly.pdbx_seq_one_letter_code
_entity_poly.pdbx_strand_id
1 'polypeptide(L)'
;CDEYAREDRRVRVIHKENGGLSDARNAGIDAAKGKFLGFVDSDDYVHPRFYELLLQALKEEGADIAGCDVKKVCKTEKIEEKEQQPIQRTVYSGREATANLYDAQMYLKSVVAWNKLYKKELFEEIRFPKGKLHEDEFTSYKLLYQSESVVYINRAYYFYFQREDGIMGKEQRKISPAVLEAYEEMERFFSEKGEKDLLQMMMYRYLSMVRRYASDAVKSGDEEEIRLG
;
A
#
# COMPACT_ATOMS: atom_id res chain seq x y z
N CYS A 1 22.16 -7.20 5.37
CA CYS A 1 22.03 -6.91 3.91
C CYS A 1 23.38 -7.06 3.19
N ASP A 2 24.49 -6.50 3.71
CA ASP A 2 25.80 -6.54 3.05
C ASP A 2 26.35 -7.96 2.84
N GLU A 3 26.05 -8.88 3.75
CA GLU A 3 26.38 -10.30 3.63
C GLU A 3 25.73 -10.91 2.39
N TYR A 4 24.41 -10.73 2.25
CA TYR A 4 23.67 -11.18 1.06
C TYR A 4 24.17 -10.53 -0.24
N ALA A 5 24.56 -9.26 -0.19
CA ALA A 5 25.12 -8.58 -1.36
C ALA A 5 26.48 -9.15 -1.81
N ARG A 6 27.25 -9.77 -0.89
CA ARG A 6 28.51 -10.48 -1.23
C ARG A 6 28.23 -11.85 -1.82
N GLU A 7 27.15 -12.51 -1.40
CA GLU A 7 26.80 -13.87 -1.83
C GLU A 7 26.00 -13.90 -3.13
N ASP A 8 25.14 -12.88 -3.34
CA ASP A 8 24.29 -12.80 -4.52
C ASP A 8 24.44 -11.44 -5.23
N ARG A 9 25.04 -11.46 -6.43
CA ARG A 9 25.24 -10.26 -7.28
C ARG A 9 23.95 -9.53 -7.68
N ARG A 10 22.78 -10.15 -7.50
CA ARG A 10 21.49 -9.52 -7.74
C ARG A 10 21.08 -8.60 -6.59
N VAL A 11 21.62 -8.83 -5.39
CA VAL A 11 21.40 -8.01 -4.21
C VAL A 11 22.29 -6.77 -4.28
N ARG A 12 21.68 -5.61 -4.12
CA ARG A 12 22.37 -4.31 -4.06
C ARG A 12 21.95 -3.59 -2.81
N VAL A 13 22.88 -3.13 -2.00
CA VAL A 13 22.64 -2.36 -0.78
C VAL A 13 22.91 -0.89 -1.05
N ILE A 14 22.02 -0.03 -0.60
CA ILE A 14 22.17 1.42 -0.66
C ILE A 14 22.30 1.93 0.79
N HIS A 15 23.51 2.32 1.17
CA HIS A 15 23.76 2.98 2.44
C HIS A 15 23.50 4.47 2.31
N LYS A 16 22.65 5.02 3.15
CA LYS A 16 22.28 6.44 3.18
C LYS A 16 21.91 6.87 4.60
N GLU A 17 21.90 8.16 4.88
CA GLU A 17 21.34 8.70 6.09
C GLU A 17 19.86 8.35 6.21
N ASN A 18 19.38 8.18 7.45
CA ASN A 18 17.97 7.85 7.70
C ASN A 18 17.08 9.05 7.34
N GLY A 19 16.34 8.89 6.26
CA GLY A 19 15.34 9.84 5.77
C GLY A 19 13.90 9.33 5.86
N GLY A 20 13.68 8.21 6.58
CA GLY A 20 12.39 7.54 6.70
C GLY A 20 12.06 6.61 5.53
N LEU A 21 10.88 5.96 5.61
CA LEU A 21 10.44 4.92 4.68
C LEU A 21 10.28 5.45 3.25
N SER A 22 9.64 6.61 3.08
CA SER A 22 9.48 7.26 1.77
C SER A 22 10.81 7.49 1.06
N ASP A 23 11.81 7.99 1.80
CA ASP A 23 13.11 8.28 1.25
C ASP A 23 13.89 7.00 0.88
N ALA A 24 13.71 5.92 1.65
CA ALA A 24 14.26 4.61 1.33
C ALA A 24 13.62 4.01 0.07
N ARG A 25 12.28 4.05 -0.04
CA ARG A 25 11.57 3.57 -1.23
C ARG A 25 11.94 4.37 -2.48
N ASN A 26 12.02 5.69 -2.38
CA ASN A 26 12.44 6.54 -3.51
C ASN A 26 13.87 6.23 -3.98
N ALA A 27 14.81 6.03 -3.06
CA ALA A 27 16.16 5.62 -3.40
C ALA A 27 16.19 4.25 -4.11
N GLY A 28 15.31 3.33 -3.71
CA GLY A 28 15.12 2.04 -4.39
C GLY A 28 14.56 2.21 -5.81
N ILE A 29 13.55 3.08 -5.99
CA ILE A 29 12.97 3.41 -7.30
C ILE A 29 14.05 3.97 -8.26
N ASP A 30 14.84 4.92 -7.78
CA ASP A 30 15.88 5.58 -8.58
C ASP A 30 17.01 4.61 -8.98
N ALA A 31 17.36 3.68 -8.08
CA ALA A 31 18.38 2.66 -8.33
C ALA A 31 17.91 1.49 -9.18
N ALA A 32 16.60 1.28 -9.30
CA ALA A 32 16.03 0.14 -9.99
C ALA A 32 16.26 0.22 -11.51
N LYS A 33 16.67 -0.90 -12.11
CA LYS A 33 16.91 -1.04 -13.55
C LYS A 33 15.88 -1.90 -14.27
N GLY A 34 15.01 -2.57 -13.52
CA GLY A 34 13.95 -3.44 -14.04
C GLY A 34 12.82 -2.65 -14.67
N LYS A 35 12.03 -3.32 -15.53
CA LYS A 35 10.80 -2.77 -16.09
C LYS A 35 9.65 -2.73 -15.07
N PHE A 36 9.77 -3.51 -14.00
CA PHE A 36 8.77 -3.63 -12.95
C PHE A 36 9.41 -3.34 -11.59
N LEU A 37 8.61 -2.80 -10.68
CA LEU A 37 8.96 -2.52 -9.28
C LEU A 37 8.03 -3.28 -8.35
N GLY A 38 8.60 -3.85 -7.29
CA GLY A 38 7.87 -4.40 -6.16
C GLY A 38 8.53 -3.96 -4.87
N PHE A 39 7.73 -3.76 -3.84
CA PHE A 39 8.20 -3.38 -2.51
C PHE A 39 7.93 -4.52 -1.53
N VAL A 40 8.83 -4.71 -0.58
CA VAL A 40 8.67 -5.64 0.55
C VAL A 40 9.20 -4.93 1.78
N ASP A 41 8.40 -4.86 2.82
CA ASP A 41 8.84 -4.29 4.10
C ASP A 41 9.73 -5.30 4.83
N SER A 42 10.74 -4.83 5.56
CA SER A 42 11.82 -5.68 6.08
C SER A 42 11.40 -6.64 7.19
N ASP A 43 10.25 -6.44 7.79
CA ASP A 43 9.66 -7.28 8.83
C ASP A 43 8.64 -8.28 8.29
N ASP A 44 8.32 -8.20 7.00
CA ASP A 44 7.36 -9.07 6.33
C ASP A 44 8.05 -10.19 5.55
N TYR A 45 7.25 -11.12 5.01
CA TYR A 45 7.73 -12.12 4.08
C TYR A 45 6.69 -12.44 2.99
N VAL A 46 7.17 -13.01 1.90
CA VAL A 46 6.35 -13.30 0.73
C VAL A 46 6.40 -14.79 0.37
N HIS A 47 5.35 -15.25 -0.29
CA HIS A 47 5.35 -16.59 -0.88
C HIS A 47 6.45 -16.71 -1.95
N PRO A 48 7.15 -17.85 -2.09
CA PRO A 48 8.22 -18.03 -3.09
C PRO A 48 7.80 -17.70 -4.52
N ARG A 49 6.52 -17.92 -4.87
CA ARG A 49 5.96 -17.61 -6.19
C ARG A 49 5.30 -16.23 -6.30
N PHE A 50 5.45 -15.36 -5.30
CA PHE A 50 4.80 -14.05 -5.26
C PHE A 50 5.03 -13.23 -6.53
N TYR A 51 6.28 -12.96 -6.86
CA TYR A 51 6.59 -12.17 -8.06
C TYR A 51 6.33 -12.91 -9.37
N GLU A 52 6.50 -14.23 -9.41
CA GLU A 52 6.17 -15.05 -10.57
C GLU A 52 4.69 -14.88 -10.96
N LEU A 53 3.80 -15.04 -9.99
CA LEU A 53 2.35 -15.01 -10.22
C LEU A 53 1.83 -13.59 -10.51
N LEU A 54 2.36 -12.58 -9.82
CA LEU A 54 2.03 -11.19 -10.12
C LEU A 54 2.51 -10.78 -11.52
N LEU A 55 3.73 -11.16 -11.91
CA LEU A 55 4.25 -10.88 -13.24
C LEU A 55 3.47 -11.61 -14.33
N GLN A 56 3.05 -12.85 -14.08
CA GLN A 56 2.21 -13.62 -14.98
C GLN A 56 0.86 -12.93 -15.16
N ALA A 57 0.18 -12.56 -14.07
CA ALA A 57 -1.11 -11.86 -14.13
C ALA A 57 -1.00 -10.53 -14.87
N LEU A 58 0.03 -9.74 -14.55
CA LEU A 58 0.28 -8.45 -15.18
C LEU A 58 0.47 -8.58 -16.70
N LYS A 59 1.23 -9.58 -17.16
CA LYS A 59 1.50 -9.79 -18.58
C LYS A 59 0.30 -10.37 -19.33
N GLU A 60 -0.40 -11.34 -18.76
CA GLU A 60 -1.55 -12.00 -19.42
C GLU A 60 -2.76 -11.07 -19.54
N GLU A 61 -2.96 -10.19 -18.54
CA GLU A 61 -4.05 -9.20 -18.55
C GLU A 61 -3.65 -7.86 -19.19
N GLY A 62 -2.37 -7.67 -19.55
CA GLY A 62 -1.85 -6.41 -20.08
C GLY A 62 -1.89 -5.26 -19.08
N ALA A 63 -1.98 -5.57 -17.78
CA ALA A 63 -2.18 -4.58 -16.73
C ALA A 63 -0.92 -3.76 -16.41
N ASP A 64 -1.08 -2.62 -15.77
CA ASP A 64 0.01 -1.76 -15.30
C ASP A 64 0.43 -2.10 -13.88
N ILE A 65 -0.51 -2.60 -13.08
CA ILE A 65 -0.31 -3.03 -11.70
C ILE A 65 -0.93 -4.42 -11.52
N ALA A 66 -0.20 -5.32 -10.86
CA ALA A 66 -0.76 -6.58 -10.36
C ALA A 66 -0.65 -6.61 -8.84
N GLY A 67 -1.72 -6.99 -8.15
CA GLY A 67 -1.76 -7.10 -6.69
C GLY A 67 -2.30 -8.43 -6.22
N CYS A 68 -2.08 -8.76 -4.96
CA CYS A 68 -2.63 -9.96 -4.31
C CYS A 68 -3.28 -9.62 -2.97
N ASP A 69 -4.00 -10.58 -2.42
CA ASP A 69 -4.50 -10.50 -1.07
C ASP A 69 -3.36 -10.58 -0.04
N VAL A 70 -3.65 -10.12 1.17
CA VAL A 70 -2.71 -10.00 2.28
C VAL A 70 -3.17 -10.90 3.42
N LYS A 71 -2.24 -11.67 3.99
CA LYS A 71 -2.49 -12.43 5.22
C LYS A 71 -1.77 -11.77 6.38
N LYS A 72 -2.52 -11.35 7.41
CA LYS A 72 -1.95 -10.88 8.67
C LYS A 72 -1.48 -12.09 9.49
N VAL A 73 -0.26 -12.03 9.99
CA VAL A 73 0.38 -13.11 10.77
C VAL A 73 1.06 -12.54 12.01
N CYS A 74 1.00 -13.26 13.14
CA CYS A 74 1.68 -12.90 14.40
C CYS A 74 2.95 -13.74 14.63
N LYS A 75 3.16 -14.76 13.81
CA LYS A 75 4.34 -15.65 13.82
C LYS A 75 4.63 -16.12 12.42
N THR A 76 5.87 -16.51 12.15
CA THR A 76 6.20 -17.11 10.86
C THR A 76 5.44 -18.43 10.69
N GLU A 77 4.59 -18.49 9.68
CA GLU A 77 3.81 -19.66 9.33
C GLU A 77 4.51 -20.45 8.23
N LYS A 78 4.31 -21.78 8.24
CA LYS A 78 4.75 -22.61 7.13
C LYS A 78 3.89 -22.28 5.91
N ILE A 79 4.54 -21.91 4.82
CA ILE A 79 3.86 -21.63 3.56
C ILE A 79 3.44 -22.97 2.94
N GLU A 80 2.14 -23.12 2.66
CA GLU A 80 1.61 -24.27 1.95
C GLU A 80 1.94 -24.14 0.45
N GLU A 81 2.70 -25.11 -0.07
CA GLU A 81 3.09 -25.12 -1.49
C GLU A 81 1.95 -25.53 -2.44
N LYS A 82 0.93 -26.22 -1.92
CA LYS A 82 -0.20 -26.71 -2.73
C LYS A 82 -1.37 -25.72 -2.68
N GLU A 83 -1.65 -25.14 -3.82
CA GLU A 83 -2.88 -24.34 -4.02
C GLU A 83 -4.08 -25.29 -4.09
N GLN A 84 -4.98 -25.16 -3.11
CA GLN A 84 -6.17 -26.02 -3.01
C GLN A 84 -7.32 -25.61 -3.96
N GLN A 85 -7.27 -24.41 -4.51
CA GLN A 85 -8.31 -23.87 -5.39
C GLN A 85 -7.70 -23.07 -6.55
N PRO A 86 -8.40 -22.92 -7.68
CA PRO A 86 -7.95 -22.08 -8.79
C PRO A 86 -7.69 -20.64 -8.38
N ILE A 87 -6.64 -20.04 -8.92
CA ILE A 87 -6.37 -18.62 -8.80
C ILE A 87 -7.39 -17.87 -9.66
N GLN A 88 -8.15 -16.99 -9.04
CA GLN A 88 -9.04 -16.07 -9.75
C GLN A 88 -8.38 -14.72 -9.87
N ARG A 89 -8.60 -14.07 -10.99
CA ARG A 89 -8.12 -12.72 -11.25
C ARG A 89 -9.32 -11.80 -11.51
N THR A 90 -9.22 -10.60 -10.99
CA THR A 90 -10.20 -9.54 -11.27
C THR A 90 -9.44 -8.35 -11.82
N VAL A 91 -9.85 -7.88 -12.99
CA VAL A 91 -9.25 -6.71 -13.63
C VAL A 91 -10.17 -5.51 -13.42
N TYR A 92 -9.58 -4.41 -13.04
CA TYR A 92 -10.21 -3.12 -12.82
C TYR A 92 -9.56 -2.09 -13.73
N SER A 93 -10.32 -1.14 -14.24
CA SER A 93 -9.75 0.11 -14.75
C SER A 93 -9.03 0.86 -13.62
N GLY A 94 -8.12 1.77 -13.95
CA GLY A 94 -7.44 2.58 -12.94
C GLY A 94 -8.42 3.35 -12.05
N ARG A 95 -9.52 3.86 -12.63
CA ARG A 95 -10.59 4.54 -11.90
C ARG A 95 -11.31 3.61 -10.91
N GLU A 96 -11.69 2.40 -11.32
CA GLU A 96 -12.33 1.41 -10.45
C GLU A 96 -11.36 0.93 -9.35
N ALA A 97 -10.10 0.70 -9.70
CA ALA A 97 -9.06 0.36 -8.73
C ALA A 97 -8.85 1.47 -7.68
N THR A 98 -8.97 2.75 -8.09
CA THR A 98 -8.94 3.89 -7.17
C THR A 98 -10.17 3.90 -6.26
N ALA A 99 -11.35 3.60 -6.78
CA ALA A 99 -12.58 3.49 -5.98
C ALA A 99 -12.46 2.41 -4.88
N ASN A 100 -11.73 1.33 -5.13
CA ASN A 100 -11.45 0.27 -4.14
C ASN A 100 -10.70 0.77 -2.89
N LEU A 101 -10.03 1.92 -2.94
CA LEU A 101 -9.45 2.56 -1.75
C LEU A 101 -10.50 2.98 -0.72
N TYR A 102 -11.74 3.15 -1.15
CA TYR A 102 -12.83 3.61 -0.29
C TYR A 102 -13.79 2.49 0.12
N ASP A 103 -13.60 1.28 -0.41
CA ASP A 103 -14.28 0.06 0.01
C ASP A 103 -13.59 -0.58 1.22
N ALA A 104 -14.35 -0.94 2.26
CA ALA A 104 -13.78 -1.44 3.52
C ALA A 104 -13.04 -2.80 3.36
N GLN A 105 -13.47 -3.65 2.42
CA GLN A 105 -12.86 -4.97 2.19
C GLN A 105 -11.63 -4.87 1.26
N MET A 106 -11.64 -3.90 0.36
CA MET A 106 -10.57 -3.71 -0.62
C MET A 106 -9.47 -2.76 -0.14
N TYR A 107 -9.76 -1.89 0.83
CA TYR A 107 -8.87 -0.81 1.26
C TYR A 107 -7.43 -1.25 1.52
N LEU A 108 -7.23 -2.21 2.43
CA LEU A 108 -5.88 -2.61 2.82
C LEU A 108 -5.04 -3.01 1.60
N LYS A 109 -5.56 -3.91 0.78
CA LYS A 109 -4.83 -4.39 -0.40
C LYS A 109 -4.69 -3.35 -1.49
N SER A 110 -5.52 -2.30 -1.50
CA SER A 110 -5.45 -1.20 -2.47
C SER A 110 -4.46 -0.12 -2.03
N VAL A 111 -4.45 0.25 -0.74
CA VAL A 111 -3.64 1.37 -0.24
C VAL A 111 -2.15 1.01 -0.08
N VAL A 112 -1.82 -0.19 0.41
CA VAL A 112 -0.42 -0.56 0.70
C VAL A 112 0.42 -0.73 -0.57
N ALA A 113 1.67 -0.30 -0.53
CA ALA A 113 2.57 -0.40 -1.69
C ALA A 113 3.15 -1.81 -1.90
N TRP A 114 3.26 -2.61 -0.85
CA TRP A 114 4.11 -3.80 -0.80
C TRP A 114 3.48 -5.10 -1.31
N ASN A 115 2.17 -5.20 -1.51
CA ASN A 115 1.51 -6.41 -2.03
C ASN A 115 1.34 -6.41 -3.56
N LYS A 116 2.10 -5.59 -4.27
CA LYS A 116 1.93 -5.31 -5.69
C LYS A 116 3.21 -5.39 -6.48
N LEU A 117 3.05 -5.59 -7.78
CA LEU A 117 4.06 -5.40 -8.81
C LEU A 117 3.56 -4.32 -9.77
N TYR A 118 4.38 -3.31 -10.01
CA TYR A 118 4.05 -2.12 -10.80
C TYR A 118 4.90 -2.04 -12.05
N LYS A 119 4.38 -1.52 -13.15
CA LYS A 119 5.23 -1.00 -14.22
C LYS A 119 6.06 0.17 -13.67
N LYS A 120 7.38 0.17 -13.91
CA LYS A 120 8.29 1.20 -13.37
C LYS A 120 7.94 2.61 -13.84
N GLU A 121 7.43 2.75 -15.07
CA GLU A 121 7.04 4.02 -15.68
C GLU A 121 6.00 4.80 -14.85
N LEU A 122 5.14 4.14 -14.08
CA LEU A 122 4.20 4.80 -13.16
C LEU A 122 4.90 5.68 -12.11
N PHE A 123 6.17 5.41 -11.85
CA PHE A 123 6.97 6.17 -10.87
C PHE A 123 7.85 7.25 -11.51
N GLU A 124 7.68 7.61 -12.78
CA GLU A 124 8.45 8.69 -13.40
C GLU A 124 8.14 10.04 -12.76
N GLU A 125 6.87 10.33 -12.51
CA GLU A 125 6.42 11.58 -11.88
C GLU A 125 5.90 11.38 -10.45
N ILE A 126 5.53 10.16 -10.06
CA ILE A 126 4.98 9.85 -8.73
C ILE A 126 6.10 9.36 -7.83
N ARG A 127 6.21 9.96 -6.63
CA ARG A 127 7.16 9.59 -5.58
C ARG A 127 6.47 9.56 -4.22
N PHE A 128 7.02 8.76 -3.32
CA PHE A 128 6.59 8.77 -1.93
C PHE A 128 7.01 10.08 -1.25
N PRO A 129 6.12 10.76 -0.49
CA PRO A 129 6.42 12.05 0.12
C PRO A 129 7.41 11.88 1.29
N LYS A 130 8.57 12.54 1.20
CA LYS A 130 9.59 12.49 2.26
C LYS A 130 9.07 13.10 3.56
N GLY A 131 9.38 12.44 4.69
CA GLY A 131 9.04 12.93 6.02
C GLY A 131 7.56 12.78 6.41
N LYS A 132 6.73 12.15 5.57
CA LYS A 132 5.33 11.86 5.90
C LYS A 132 5.19 10.44 6.43
N LEU A 133 4.36 10.29 7.48
CA LEU A 133 3.82 8.99 7.87
C LEU A 133 2.65 8.64 6.95
N HIS A 134 2.31 7.37 6.85
CA HIS A 134 1.25 6.89 5.96
C HIS A 134 1.45 7.31 4.50
N GLU A 135 2.67 7.22 4.03
CA GLU A 135 3.11 7.62 2.69
C GLU A 135 2.30 6.95 1.56
N ASP A 136 1.76 5.77 1.84
CA ASP A 136 0.90 5.03 0.93
C ASP A 136 -0.41 5.76 0.64
N GLU A 137 -0.99 6.47 1.63
CA GLU A 137 -2.19 7.30 1.45
C GLU A 137 -1.95 8.44 0.45
N PHE A 138 -0.75 9.00 0.42
CA PHE A 138 -0.38 10.07 -0.51
C PHE A 138 -0.06 9.59 -1.93
N THR A 139 0.23 8.29 -2.08
CA THR A 139 0.87 7.79 -3.30
C THR A 139 -0.03 6.82 -4.06
N SER A 140 -0.70 5.91 -3.38
CA SER A 140 -1.42 4.79 -4.00
C SER A 140 -2.57 5.25 -4.89
N TYR A 141 -3.34 6.27 -4.50
CA TYR A 141 -4.44 6.76 -5.33
C TYR A 141 -3.96 7.33 -6.67
N LYS A 142 -2.79 7.98 -6.70
CA LYS A 142 -2.18 8.52 -7.92
C LYS A 142 -1.75 7.39 -8.85
N LEU A 143 -1.07 6.38 -8.31
CA LEU A 143 -0.60 5.21 -9.07
C LEU A 143 -1.77 4.43 -9.66
N LEU A 144 -2.81 4.18 -8.86
CA LEU A 144 -4.01 3.48 -9.32
C LEU A 144 -4.75 4.30 -10.38
N TYR A 145 -4.99 5.58 -10.14
CA TYR A 145 -5.73 6.46 -11.05
C TYR A 145 -5.02 6.65 -12.40
N GLN A 146 -3.68 6.70 -12.40
CA GLN A 146 -2.88 6.85 -13.62
C GLN A 146 -2.81 5.56 -14.45
N SER A 147 -3.07 4.41 -13.84
CA SER A 147 -3.03 3.11 -14.53
C SER A 147 -4.19 2.96 -15.50
N GLU A 148 -3.94 2.35 -16.67
CA GLU A 148 -5.02 1.93 -17.56
C GLU A 148 -5.81 0.77 -16.96
N SER A 149 -5.09 -0.21 -16.38
CA SER A 149 -5.71 -1.35 -15.71
C SER A 149 -4.88 -1.91 -14.56
N VAL A 150 -5.60 -2.49 -13.59
CA VAL A 150 -5.05 -3.12 -12.39
C VAL A 150 -5.65 -4.50 -12.23
N VAL A 151 -4.83 -5.54 -12.08
CA VAL A 151 -5.28 -6.91 -11.84
C VAL A 151 -5.02 -7.32 -10.39
N TYR A 152 -6.03 -7.89 -9.73
CA TYR A 152 -5.87 -8.51 -8.40
C TYR A 152 -6.06 -10.00 -8.46
N ILE A 153 -5.18 -10.73 -7.74
CA ILE A 153 -5.24 -12.18 -7.54
C ILE A 153 -5.90 -12.45 -6.19
N ASN A 154 -6.91 -13.33 -6.15
CA ASN A 154 -7.65 -13.70 -4.94
C ASN A 154 -6.88 -14.65 -4.01
N ARG A 155 -5.58 -14.43 -3.83
CA ARG A 155 -4.70 -15.22 -2.97
C ARG A 155 -3.79 -14.33 -2.16
N ALA A 156 -3.57 -14.72 -0.91
CA ALA A 156 -2.61 -14.07 -0.03
C ALA A 156 -1.21 -14.65 -0.30
N TYR A 157 -0.43 -13.91 -1.06
CA TYR A 157 0.98 -14.20 -1.31
C TYR A 157 1.93 -13.25 -0.56
N TYR A 158 1.38 -12.29 0.16
CA TYR A 158 2.10 -11.40 1.06
C TYR A 158 1.66 -11.64 2.50
N PHE A 159 2.61 -11.85 3.41
CA PHE A 159 2.40 -12.15 4.82
C PHE A 159 2.85 -10.95 5.65
N TYR A 160 1.86 -10.18 6.09
CA TYR A 160 2.04 -8.97 6.87
C TYR A 160 2.21 -9.30 8.35
N PHE A 161 3.42 -9.11 8.88
CA PHE A 161 3.77 -9.50 10.24
C PHE A 161 3.31 -8.45 11.25
N GLN A 162 2.42 -8.87 12.15
CA GLN A 162 1.87 -8.01 13.20
C GLN A 162 2.74 -8.10 14.46
N ARG A 163 3.37 -6.99 14.84
CA ARG A 163 4.11 -6.85 16.10
C ARG A 163 3.28 -6.09 17.11
N GLU A 164 3.31 -6.51 18.38
CA GLU A 164 2.65 -5.80 19.49
C GLU A 164 3.27 -4.41 19.74
N ASP A 165 4.58 -4.26 19.48
CA ASP A 165 5.36 -3.04 19.65
C ASP A 165 5.52 -2.22 18.35
N GLY A 166 4.89 -2.61 17.27
CA GLY A 166 4.96 -1.95 15.97
C GLY A 166 4.35 -0.54 15.99
N ILE A 167 4.74 0.29 15.01
CA ILE A 167 4.24 1.68 14.83
C ILE A 167 2.71 1.68 14.81
N MET A 168 2.10 0.75 14.06
CA MET A 168 0.64 0.61 13.98
C MET A 168 -0.02 0.18 15.29
N GLY A 169 0.68 -0.51 16.19
CA GLY A 169 0.15 -0.91 17.50
C GLY A 169 0.00 0.24 18.49
N LYS A 170 0.81 1.28 18.37
CA LYS A 170 0.81 2.45 19.25
C LYS A 170 -0.09 3.59 18.79
N GLU A 171 -0.31 3.73 17.48
CA GLU A 171 -1.06 4.83 16.87
C GLU A 171 -2.56 4.57 16.70
N GLN A 172 -3.08 3.39 17.09
CA GLN A 172 -4.48 3.00 16.81
C GLN A 172 -5.56 3.89 17.45
N ARG A 173 -5.20 4.83 18.33
CA ARG A 173 -6.16 5.64 19.09
C ARG A 173 -6.34 7.08 18.58
N LYS A 174 -5.43 7.60 17.75
CA LYS A 174 -5.49 8.99 17.24
C LYS A 174 -5.42 9.02 15.72
N ILE A 175 -6.17 9.93 15.10
CA ILE A 175 -5.99 10.20 13.67
C ILE A 175 -4.63 10.86 13.50
N SER A 176 -3.76 10.26 12.69
CA SER A 176 -2.50 10.88 12.33
C SER A 176 -2.76 12.16 11.51
N PRO A 177 -2.17 13.31 11.86
CA PRO A 177 -2.27 14.52 11.04
C PRO A 177 -1.87 14.30 9.58
N ALA A 178 -0.93 13.39 9.32
CA ALA A 178 -0.52 13.02 7.98
C ALA A 178 -1.66 12.38 7.17
N VAL A 179 -2.53 11.60 7.80
CA VAL A 179 -3.70 11.02 7.12
C VAL A 179 -4.68 12.14 6.72
N LEU A 180 -4.94 13.11 7.61
CA LEU A 180 -5.81 14.25 7.29
C LEU A 180 -5.27 15.03 6.09
N GLU A 181 -3.97 15.33 6.10
CA GLU A 181 -3.28 16.00 4.99
C GLU A 181 -3.36 15.21 3.68
N ALA A 182 -3.24 13.87 3.74
CA ALA A 182 -3.40 13.01 2.57
C ALA A 182 -4.81 13.12 1.98
N TYR A 183 -5.85 13.16 2.81
CA TYR A 183 -7.23 13.34 2.36
C TYR A 183 -7.48 14.73 1.76
N GLU A 184 -6.88 15.79 2.30
CA GLU A 184 -6.92 17.14 1.70
C GLU A 184 -6.24 17.17 0.32
N GLU A 185 -5.15 16.42 0.15
CA GLU A 185 -4.47 16.29 -1.13
C GLU A 185 -5.30 15.50 -2.14
N MET A 186 -5.95 14.41 -1.72
CA MET A 186 -6.89 13.63 -2.54
C MET A 186 -8.08 14.47 -2.98
N GLU A 187 -8.65 15.29 -2.08
CA GLU A 187 -9.76 16.20 -2.40
C GLU A 187 -9.39 17.14 -3.55
N ARG A 188 -8.25 17.82 -3.44
CA ARG A 188 -7.75 18.70 -4.50
C ARG A 188 -7.55 17.94 -5.81
N PHE A 189 -6.89 16.79 -5.75
CA PHE A 189 -6.61 15.97 -6.92
C PHE A 189 -7.89 15.56 -7.65
N PHE A 190 -8.88 15.00 -6.96
CA PHE A 190 -10.13 14.57 -7.60
C PHE A 190 -11.00 15.74 -8.04
N SER A 191 -10.97 16.87 -7.33
CA SER A 191 -11.66 18.10 -7.74
C SER A 191 -11.09 18.64 -9.04
N GLU A 192 -9.77 18.74 -9.17
CA GLU A 192 -9.09 19.19 -10.38
C GLU A 192 -9.33 18.26 -11.59
N LYS A 193 -9.48 16.94 -11.33
CA LYS A 193 -9.81 15.94 -12.36
C LYS A 193 -11.31 15.88 -12.69
N GLY A 194 -12.17 16.56 -11.93
CA GLY A 194 -13.62 16.52 -12.10
C GLY A 194 -14.26 15.19 -11.68
N GLU A 195 -13.58 14.39 -10.86
CA GLU A 195 -13.98 13.05 -10.42
C GLU A 195 -14.96 13.09 -9.24
N LYS A 196 -16.18 13.53 -9.49
CA LYS A 196 -17.21 13.74 -8.46
C LYS A 196 -17.54 12.50 -7.64
N ASP A 197 -17.62 11.33 -8.28
CA ASP A 197 -17.96 10.07 -7.61
C ASP A 197 -16.83 9.61 -6.69
N LEU A 198 -15.57 9.67 -7.16
CA LEU A 198 -14.40 9.34 -6.33
C LEU A 198 -14.27 10.31 -5.15
N LEU A 199 -14.52 11.59 -5.37
CA LEU A 199 -14.55 12.59 -4.32
C LEU A 199 -15.63 12.27 -3.29
N GLN A 200 -16.85 11.91 -3.71
CA GLN A 200 -17.92 11.54 -2.80
C GLN A 200 -17.58 10.28 -1.99
N MET A 201 -17.03 9.24 -2.62
CA MET A 201 -16.61 7.99 -1.95
C MET A 201 -15.49 8.27 -0.93
N MET A 202 -14.50 9.07 -1.32
CA MET A 202 -13.41 9.51 -0.45
C MET A 202 -13.94 10.27 0.77
N MET A 203 -14.81 11.26 0.58
CA MET A 203 -15.41 12.05 1.65
C MET A 203 -16.24 11.19 2.61
N TYR A 204 -17.01 10.24 2.08
CA TYR A 204 -17.77 9.29 2.92
C TYR A 204 -16.85 8.47 3.84
N ARG A 205 -15.75 7.94 3.27
CA ARG A 205 -14.74 7.21 4.05
C ARG A 205 -14.06 8.11 5.09
N TYR A 206 -13.67 9.32 4.70
CA TYR A 206 -13.07 10.31 5.59
C TYR A 206 -13.96 10.60 6.79
N LEU A 207 -15.24 10.96 6.55
CA LEU A 207 -16.21 11.22 7.61
C LEU A 207 -16.46 10.00 8.50
N SER A 208 -16.50 8.80 7.92
CA SER A 208 -16.65 7.55 8.67
C SER A 208 -15.45 7.29 9.58
N MET A 209 -14.25 7.59 9.13
CA MET A 209 -13.01 7.52 9.90
C MET A 209 -13.03 8.52 11.05
N VAL A 210 -13.28 9.79 10.79
CA VAL A 210 -13.36 10.86 11.80
C VAL A 210 -14.39 10.52 12.86
N ARG A 211 -15.60 10.09 12.45
CA ARG A 211 -16.66 9.68 13.38
C ARG A 211 -16.24 8.52 14.29
N ARG A 212 -15.54 7.53 13.74
CA ARG A 212 -15.02 6.40 14.53
C ARG A 212 -14.04 6.88 15.59
N TYR A 213 -13.06 7.68 15.21
CA TYR A 213 -12.07 8.21 16.15
C TYR A 213 -12.69 9.10 17.23
N ALA A 214 -13.61 10.00 16.87
CA ALA A 214 -14.35 10.81 17.83
C ALA A 214 -15.15 9.92 18.81
N SER A 215 -15.80 8.86 18.32
CA SER A 215 -16.49 7.90 19.19
C SER A 215 -15.56 7.16 20.15
N ASP A 216 -14.38 6.77 19.67
CA ASP A 216 -13.40 6.05 20.49
C ASP A 216 -12.74 6.99 21.52
N ALA A 217 -12.48 8.25 21.18
CA ALA A 217 -12.01 9.29 22.10
C ALA A 217 -13.03 9.54 23.24
N VAL A 218 -14.31 9.66 22.90
CA VAL A 218 -15.37 9.82 23.92
C VAL A 218 -15.44 8.61 24.85
N LYS A 219 -15.29 7.39 24.32
CA LYS A 219 -15.33 6.15 25.14
C LYS A 219 -14.09 5.99 26.03
N SER A 220 -12.93 6.49 25.59
CA SER A 220 -11.69 6.44 26.40
C SER A 220 -11.75 7.35 27.61
N GLY A 221 -12.56 8.42 27.57
CA GLY A 221 -12.64 9.43 28.62
C GLY A 221 -11.39 10.30 28.71
N ASP A 222 -10.48 10.23 27.74
CA ASP A 222 -9.29 11.06 27.68
C ASP A 222 -9.65 12.46 27.16
N GLU A 223 -9.55 13.47 28.05
CA GLU A 223 -9.92 14.85 27.71
C GLU A 223 -9.06 15.44 26.59
N GLU A 224 -7.82 15.00 26.45
CA GLU A 224 -6.93 15.46 25.39
C GLU A 224 -7.35 14.85 24.03
N GLU A 225 -7.73 13.58 24.02
CA GLU A 225 -8.28 12.92 22.84
C GLU A 225 -9.62 13.53 22.38
N ILE A 226 -10.50 13.89 23.35
CA ILE A 226 -11.80 14.51 23.07
C ILE A 226 -11.65 15.90 22.42
N ARG A 227 -10.59 16.66 22.76
CA ARG A 227 -10.33 17.99 22.19
C ARG A 227 -9.76 17.95 20.76
N LEU A 228 -9.18 16.82 20.35
CA LEU A 228 -8.54 16.64 19.04
C LEU A 228 -9.45 15.93 18.01
N GLY A 229 -10.56 15.34 18.45
CA GLY A 229 -11.59 14.71 17.59
C GLY A 229 -12.73 15.66 17.30
#